data_ba9556f64bcca9ba09f3468ef47bbfab
#
_entry.id   ba9556f64bcca9ba09f3468ef47bbfab
#
_cell.length_a   1.000
_cell.length_b   1.000
_cell.length_c   1.000
_cell.angle_alpha   90.00
_cell.angle_beta   90.00
_cell.angle_gamma   90.00
#
_symmetry.space_group_name_H-M   'P 1'
#
loop_
_entity.id
_entity.type
_entity.pdbx_description
1 polymer ?
#
loop_
_entity_poly.entity_id
_entity_poly.type
_entity_poly.pdbx_seq_one_letter_code
_entity_poly.pdbx_strand_id
1 'polypeptide(L)'
;MCSSDLAEMPGVERAQFFQQAQALNTGPIDNRLRFVVLAGELAGASEAVEQLDQLSKQLERSEKDPTAKQAIIIDVLSRLYADYEEKQWDAASLDASERKLLKRELDWFGRLALSPAAGANSTARAAVLAPAQRTMIVFLLAFVAGALLAMAGFAAFILFIVLMVLGKIGSRLKTSSTGGGLYAETFAVWMALFLGLSIAASLIPWEQKTMLPSMAVFFLSLTALGWPVLRGISWNQVRQDVGLTAGSRPLLEPLWGVVCYIATLPLVAMGLILIVVMLQLQGVAGGPGGDNFDPVATPSHPIVQWISESGWWGRIVIFAIACVAAPVVEETMFRGVLYRHLRNSSATWRVSLRIAFSVLINSFLFAAIHPQGYLAIPVLMSLAAGFSLAREWRGSLLAPMAAHATNNAMATIVMFMII
;
A
#
# COMPACT_ATOMS: atom_id res chain seq x y z
N MET A 1 15.85 -17.34 7.52
CA MET A 1 16.08 -18.49 8.42
C MET A 1 15.67 -19.74 7.68
N CYS A 2 16.59 -20.69 7.47
CA CYS A 2 16.26 -21.97 6.87
C CYS A 2 15.56 -22.86 7.91
N SER A 3 14.75 -23.81 7.48
CA SER A 3 14.11 -24.80 8.36
C SER A 3 15.11 -25.72 9.08
N SER A 4 16.33 -25.89 8.54
CA SER A 4 17.47 -26.47 9.26
C SER A 4 17.84 -25.64 10.48
N ASP A 5 17.82 -24.30 10.34
CA ASP A 5 18.15 -23.38 11.44
C ASP A 5 17.07 -23.41 12.53
N LEU A 6 15.80 -23.62 12.18
CA LEU A 6 14.71 -23.79 13.15
C LEU A 6 14.84 -25.10 13.94
N ALA A 7 15.36 -26.18 13.33
CA ALA A 7 15.61 -27.43 14.00
C ALA A 7 16.80 -27.37 14.99
N GLU A 8 17.76 -26.49 14.70
CA GLU A 8 18.96 -26.27 15.51
C GLU A 8 18.80 -25.11 16.52
N MET A 9 17.70 -24.33 16.45
CA MET A 9 17.45 -23.24 17.40
C MET A 9 17.20 -23.73 18.82
N PRO A 10 17.71 -23.03 19.83
CA PRO A 10 17.38 -23.31 21.23
C PRO A 10 15.86 -23.23 21.46
N GLY A 11 15.32 -24.11 22.30
CA GLY A 11 13.86 -24.19 22.57
C GLY A 11 13.22 -22.85 23.01
N VAL A 12 13.99 -21.98 23.67
CA VAL A 12 13.53 -20.63 24.08
C VAL A 12 13.25 -19.72 22.87
N GLU A 13 14.08 -19.77 21.84
CA GLU A 13 13.87 -18.95 20.64
C GLU A 13 12.66 -19.44 19.83
N ARG A 14 12.46 -20.75 19.71
CA ARG A 14 11.27 -21.32 19.06
C ARG A 14 9.99 -20.91 19.76
N ALA A 15 9.96 -20.91 21.08
CA ALA A 15 8.80 -20.51 21.88
C ALA A 15 8.46 -19.00 21.64
N GLN A 16 9.48 -18.14 21.53
CA GLN A 16 9.27 -16.72 21.21
C GLN A 16 8.71 -16.52 19.80
N PHE A 17 9.23 -17.25 18.80
CA PHE A 17 8.68 -17.19 17.43
C PHE A 17 7.25 -17.70 17.37
N PHE A 18 6.93 -18.77 18.08
CA PHE A 18 5.57 -19.27 18.14
C PHE A 18 4.62 -18.27 18.80
N GLN A 19 5.02 -17.63 19.92
CA GLN A 19 4.21 -16.58 20.53
C GLN A 19 3.94 -15.42 19.59
N GLN A 20 4.92 -14.97 18.80
CA GLN A 20 4.71 -13.94 17.79
C GLN A 20 3.78 -14.42 16.67
N ALA A 21 3.91 -15.69 16.26
CA ALA A 21 3.06 -16.28 15.23
C ALA A 21 1.59 -16.45 15.69
N GLN A 22 1.31 -16.52 16.99
CA GLN A 22 -0.07 -16.62 17.52
C GLN A 22 -0.97 -15.44 17.06
N ALA A 23 -0.40 -14.27 16.83
CA ALA A 23 -1.11 -13.14 16.25
C ALA A 23 -1.70 -13.42 14.85
N LEU A 24 -1.21 -14.45 14.15
CA LEU A 24 -1.73 -14.91 12.85
C LEU A 24 -2.93 -15.86 12.98
N ASN A 25 -3.24 -16.34 14.19
CA ASN A 25 -4.36 -17.27 14.45
C ASN A 25 -5.70 -16.51 14.51
N THR A 26 -6.01 -15.76 13.47
CA THR A 26 -7.19 -14.92 13.38
C THR A 26 -7.87 -15.04 12.01
N GLY A 27 -9.10 -14.55 11.90
CA GLY A 27 -9.83 -14.50 10.65
C GLY A 27 -10.56 -15.80 10.26
N PRO A 28 -10.76 -16.08 8.97
CA PRO A 28 -11.50 -17.22 8.47
C PRO A 28 -10.90 -18.57 8.89
N ILE A 29 -11.72 -19.62 8.96
CA ILE A 29 -11.32 -20.98 9.34
C ILE A 29 -10.10 -21.46 8.51
N ASP A 30 -10.07 -21.16 7.22
CA ASP A 30 -8.97 -21.58 6.33
C ASP A 30 -7.62 -20.98 6.77
N ASN A 31 -7.59 -19.74 7.24
CA ASN A 31 -6.37 -19.13 7.77
C ASN A 31 -5.92 -19.80 9.08
N ARG A 32 -6.87 -20.16 9.90
CA ARG A 32 -6.60 -20.85 11.18
C ARG A 32 -6.10 -22.27 10.95
N LEU A 33 -6.59 -22.96 9.93
CA LEU A 33 -6.06 -24.27 9.52
C LEU A 33 -4.61 -24.16 9.00
N ARG A 34 -4.29 -23.09 8.27
CA ARG A 34 -2.90 -22.79 7.90
C ARG A 34 -2.02 -22.51 9.11
N PHE A 35 -2.57 -21.79 10.11
CA PHE A 35 -1.86 -21.53 11.36
C PHE A 35 -1.58 -22.82 12.14
N VAL A 36 -2.49 -23.80 12.19
CA VAL A 36 -2.26 -25.13 12.78
C VAL A 36 -1.01 -25.78 12.17
N VAL A 37 -0.86 -25.71 10.86
CA VAL A 37 0.34 -26.26 10.19
C VAL A 37 1.61 -25.52 10.61
N LEU A 38 1.56 -24.19 10.76
CA LEU A 38 2.68 -23.41 11.29
C LEU A 38 2.99 -23.76 12.75
N ALA A 39 1.97 -23.98 13.59
CA ALA A 39 2.14 -24.39 14.97
C ALA A 39 2.87 -25.74 15.03
N GLY A 40 2.45 -26.69 14.21
CA GLY A 40 3.13 -27.99 14.09
C GLY A 40 4.58 -27.89 13.64
N GLU A 41 4.90 -26.95 12.76
CA GLU A 41 6.26 -26.70 12.29
C GLU A 41 7.13 -25.98 13.34
N LEU A 42 6.59 -24.99 14.05
CA LEU A 42 7.32 -24.15 14.99
C LEU A 42 7.44 -24.77 16.38
N ALA A 43 6.37 -25.40 16.86
CA ALA A 43 6.28 -25.89 18.25
C ALA A 43 6.11 -27.41 18.36
N GLY A 44 5.84 -28.11 17.25
CA GLY A 44 5.73 -29.57 17.23
C GLY A 44 4.31 -30.09 17.06
N ALA A 45 4.18 -31.41 16.87
CA ALA A 45 2.90 -32.06 16.57
C ALA A 45 1.86 -31.85 17.68
N SER A 46 2.26 -31.95 18.94
CA SER A 46 1.39 -31.71 20.10
C SER A 46 0.73 -30.35 20.11
N GLU A 47 1.48 -29.30 19.73
CA GLU A 47 0.93 -27.95 19.63
C GLU A 47 -0.10 -27.86 18.50
N ALA A 48 0.16 -28.49 17.35
CA ALA A 48 -0.81 -28.52 16.25
C ALA A 48 -2.12 -29.19 16.66
N VAL A 49 -2.05 -30.30 17.44
CA VAL A 49 -3.22 -30.97 17.98
C VAL A 49 -3.98 -30.06 18.95
N GLU A 50 -3.27 -29.36 19.84
CA GLU A 50 -3.88 -28.40 20.76
C GLU A 50 -4.59 -27.27 20.04
N GLN A 51 -3.97 -26.71 18.99
CA GLN A 51 -4.59 -25.66 18.17
C GLN A 51 -5.83 -26.14 17.41
N LEU A 52 -5.86 -27.40 16.95
CA LEU A 52 -7.04 -28.02 16.34
C LEU A 52 -8.19 -28.20 17.36
N ASP A 53 -7.87 -28.66 18.57
CA ASP A 53 -8.86 -28.78 19.63
C ASP A 53 -9.45 -27.44 20.04
N GLN A 54 -8.60 -26.41 20.20
CA GLN A 54 -9.04 -25.04 20.45
C GLN A 54 -9.93 -24.50 19.33
N LEU A 55 -9.58 -24.73 18.06
CA LEU A 55 -10.40 -24.34 16.92
C LEU A 55 -11.75 -25.02 16.94
N SER A 56 -11.80 -26.34 17.18
CA SER A 56 -13.03 -27.13 17.27
C SER A 56 -13.96 -26.62 18.39
N LYS A 57 -13.43 -26.39 19.59
CA LYS A 57 -14.17 -25.82 20.72
C LYS A 57 -14.70 -24.39 20.44
N GLN A 58 -13.98 -23.59 19.67
CA GLN A 58 -14.44 -22.25 19.29
C GLN A 58 -15.55 -22.30 18.23
N LEU A 59 -15.49 -23.25 17.29
CA LEU A 59 -16.52 -23.46 16.30
C LEU A 59 -17.84 -23.88 16.97
N GLU A 60 -17.78 -24.81 17.92
CA GLU A 60 -18.94 -25.23 18.72
C GLU A 60 -19.60 -24.06 19.48
N ARG A 61 -18.81 -23.10 19.99
CA ARG A 61 -19.31 -21.93 20.73
C ARG A 61 -19.87 -20.82 19.87
N SER A 62 -19.43 -20.71 18.61
CA SER A 62 -19.71 -19.56 17.74
C SER A 62 -20.94 -19.72 16.85
N GLU A 63 -21.69 -20.83 16.94
CA GLU A 63 -22.80 -21.19 16.04
C GLU A 63 -22.43 -21.11 14.53
N LYS A 64 -21.14 -21.08 14.21
CA LYS A 64 -20.64 -21.11 12.84
C LYS A 64 -20.15 -22.51 12.52
N ASP A 65 -21.01 -23.29 11.86
CA ASP A 65 -20.62 -24.60 11.39
C ASP A 65 -19.54 -24.51 10.30
N PRO A 66 -18.46 -25.30 10.41
CA PRO A 66 -17.51 -25.41 9.32
C PRO A 66 -18.20 -26.01 8.10
N THR A 67 -17.82 -25.56 6.91
CA THR A 67 -18.28 -26.24 5.69
C THR A 67 -17.87 -27.72 5.74
N ALA A 68 -18.61 -28.59 5.03
CA ALA A 68 -18.29 -30.03 4.97
C ALA A 68 -16.82 -30.27 4.58
N LYS A 69 -16.27 -29.41 3.72
CA LYS A 69 -14.88 -29.44 3.29
C LYS A 69 -13.90 -29.08 4.42
N GLN A 70 -14.17 -28.04 5.19
CA GLN A 70 -13.36 -27.62 6.32
C GLN A 70 -13.36 -28.67 7.44
N ALA A 71 -14.52 -29.30 7.69
CA ALA A 71 -14.64 -30.39 8.66
C ALA A 71 -13.76 -31.59 8.26
N ILE A 72 -13.73 -31.96 6.98
CA ILE A 72 -12.82 -33.02 6.48
C ILE A 72 -11.35 -32.62 6.69
N ILE A 73 -10.97 -31.36 6.40
CA ILE A 73 -9.58 -30.91 6.57
C ILE A 73 -9.17 -30.95 8.05
N ILE A 74 -10.06 -30.56 8.96
CA ILE A 74 -9.83 -30.63 10.41
C ILE A 74 -9.55 -32.09 10.82
N ASP A 75 -10.40 -33.04 10.41
CA ASP A 75 -10.22 -34.44 10.69
C ASP A 75 -8.91 -34.99 10.14
N VAL A 76 -8.61 -34.70 8.88
CA VAL A 76 -7.37 -35.15 8.22
C VAL A 76 -6.12 -34.61 8.91
N LEU A 77 -6.12 -33.31 9.29
CA LEU A 77 -5.00 -32.71 10.04
C LEU A 77 -4.88 -33.31 11.44
N SER A 78 -5.99 -33.62 12.14
CA SER A 78 -5.97 -34.23 13.45
C SER A 78 -5.32 -35.62 13.41
N ARG A 79 -5.67 -36.46 12.44
CA ARG A 79 -5.05 -37.77 12.22
C ARG A 79 -3.57 -37.65 11.84
N LEU A 80 -3.24 -36.70 10.94
CA LEU A 80 -1.86 -36.46 10.53
C LEU A 80 -0.95 -36.12 11.73
N TYR A 81 -1.37 -35.17 12.56
CA TYR A 81 -0.56 -34.73 13.69
C TYR A 81 -0.57 -35.76 14.85
N ALA A 82 -1.62 -36.60 14.99
CA ALA A 82 -1.61 -37.75 15.88
C ALA A 82 -0.53 -38.79 15.44
N ASP A 83 -0.45 -39.11 14.14
CA ASP A 83 0.63 -39.96 13.62
C ASP A 83 2.01 -39.38 13.98
N TYR A 84 2.20 -38.07 13.84
CA TYR A 84 3.48 -37.39 14.13
C TYR A 84 3.82 -37.37 15.64
N GLU A 85 2.83 -37.31 16.52
CA GLU A 85 3.05 -37.49 17.97
C GLU A 85 3.57 -38.89 18.28
N GLU A 86 3.07 -39.93 17.58
CA GLU A 86 3.53 -41.30 17.66
C GLU A 86 4.82 -41.57 16.90
N LYS A 87 5.44 -40.52 16.31
CA LYS A 87 6.66 -40.59 15.48
C LYS A 87 6.49 -41.38 14.18
N GLN A 88 5.26 -41.49 13.67
CA GLN A 88 4.94 -42.09 12.37
C GLN A 88 5.01 -41.02 11.27
N TRP A 89 6.22 -40.70 10.81
CA TRP A 89 6.49 -39.57 9.91
C TRP A 89 6.02 -39.76 8.47
N ASP A 90 5.58 -40.95 8.10
CA ASP A 90 5.04 -41.27 6.76
C ASP A 90 3.54 -40.93 6.61
N ALA A 91 2.90 -40.43 7.66
CA ALA A 91 1.47 -40.13 7.70
C ALA A 91 0.63 -41.36 7.31
N ALA A 92 0.87 -42.47 7.97
CA ALA A 92 0.30 -43.78 7.63
C ALA A 92 -1.24 -43.82 7.69
N SER A 93 -1.85 -42.97 8.54
CA SER A 93 -3.31 -42.87 8.68
C SER A 93 -4.01 -42.22 7.50
N LEU A 94 -3.27 -41.55 6.58
CA LEU A 94 -3.85 -40.80 5.46
C LEU A 94 -3.77 -41.57 4.14
N ASP A 95 -4.89 -41.63 3.43
CA ASP A 95 -4.92 -42.17 2.08
C ASP A 95 -4.42 -41.13 1.00
N ALA A 96 -4.30 -41.62 -0.24
CA ALA A 96 -3.81 -40.79 -1.35
C ALA A 96 -4.74 -39.62 -1.71
N SER A 97 -6.06 -39.77 -1.49
CA SER A 97 -7.06 -38.73 -1.78
C SER A 97 -7.01 -37.63 -0.73
N GLU A 98 -6.83 -37.96 0.53
CA GLU A 98 -6.69 -37.04 1.65
C GLU A 98 -5.40 -36.21 1.55
N ARG A 99 -4.27 -36.84 1.20
CA ARG A 99 -3.01 -36.15 0.91
C ARG A 99 -3.16 -35.17 -0.26
N LYS A 100 -3.91 -35.56 -1.32
CA LYS A 100 -4.21 -34.67 -2.45
C LYS A 100 -5.12 -33.52 -2.03
N LEU A 101 -6.10 -33.76 -1.15
CA LEU A 101 -6.98 -32.75 -0.60
C LEU A 101 -6.18 -31.69 0.18
N LEU A 102 -5.34 -32.08 1.11
CA LEU A 102 -4.49 -31.14 1.85
C LEU A 102 -3.65 -30.26 0.92
N LYS A 103 -2.99 -30.86 -0.09
CA LYS A 103 -2.18 -30.13 -1.08
C LYS A 103 -2.99 -29.14 -1.90
N ARG A 104 -4.25 -29.44 -2.19
CA ARG A 104 -5.13 -28.57 -3.01
C ARG A 104 -5.71 -27.43 -2.19
N GLU A 105 -6.17 -27.72 -0.97
CA GLU A 105 -6.95 -26.75 -0.18
C GLU A 105 -6.08 -25.86 0.72
N LEU A 106 -4.98 -26.39 1.22
CA LEU A 106 -4.01 -25.62 2.02
C LEU A 106 -2.77 -25.22 1.21
N ASP A 107 -2.70 -25.60 -0.06
CA ASP A 107 -1.64 -25.27 -1.00
C ASP A 107 -0.22 -25.54 -0.44
N TRP A 108 0.60 -24.51 -0.27
CA TRP A 108 1.96 -24.65 0.30
C TRP A 108 1.93 -25.23 1.72
N PHE A 109 1.00 -24.80 2.57
CA PHE A 109 0.86 -25.32 3.93
C PHE A 109 0.51 -26.81 3.95
N GLY A 110 -0.33 -27.27 3.02
CA GLY A 110 -0.64 -28.70 2.90
C GLY A 110 0.58 -29.54 2.47
N ARG A 111 1.44 -28.99 1.60
CA ARG A 111 2.72 -29.61 1.26
C ARG A 111 3.69 -29.62 2.44
N LEU A 112 3.72 -28.56 3.23
CA LEU A 112 4.55 -28.44 4.43
C LEU A 112 4.13 -29.45 5.48
N ALA A 113 2.82 -29.54 5.78
CA ALA A 113 2.27 -30.52 6.72
C ALA A 113 2.67 -31.95 6.37
N LEU A 114 2.64 -32.31 5.08
CA LEU A 114 3.01 -33.64 4.59
C LEU A 114 4.53 -33.89 4.43
N SER A 115 5.37 -32.97 4.90
CA SER A 115 6.83 -33.04 4.80
C SER A 115 7.47 -32.66 6.14
N PRO A 116 7.26 -33.46 7.21
CA PRO A 116 7.72 -33.14 8.56
C PRO A 116 9.25 -33.04 8.63
N ALA A 117 9.76 -32.23 9.57
CA ALA A 117 11.20 -32.02 9.74
C ALA A 117 11.96 -33.29 10.13
N ALA A 118 11.32 -34.16 10.92
CA ALA A 118 11.89 -35.42 11.40
C ALA A 118 11.72 -36.60 10.43
N GLY A 119 11.07 -36.39 9.26
CA GLY A 119 10.84 -37.45 8.27
C GLY A 119 12.08 -37.74 7.43
N ALA A 120 12.13 -38.96 6.88
CA ALA A 120 13.26 -39.46 6.10
C ALA A 120 13.45 -38.77 4.71
N ASN A 121 12.46 -38.02 4.23
CA ASN A 121 12.49 -37.45 2.85
C ASN A 121 12.98 -36.01 2.85
N SER A 122 14.27 -35.80 3.12
CA SER A 122 14.92 -34.48 3.11
C SER A 122 14.80 -33.73 1.77
N THR A 123 14.80 -34.47 0.64
CA THR A 123 14.70 -33.89 -0.70
C THR A 123 13.30 -33.31 -0.97
N ALA A 124 12.23 -34.02 -0.59
CA ALA A 124 10.87 -33.52 -0.73
C ALA A 124 10.63 -32.28 0.15
N ARG A 125 11.14 -32.30 1.37
CA ARG A 125 11.05 -31.14 2.27
C ARG A 125 11.82 -29.94 1.71
N ALA A 126 13.04 -30.12 1.24
CA ALA A 126 13.80 -29.04 0.62
C ALA A 126 13.04 -28.40 -0.56
N ALA A 127 12.36 -29.20 -1.39
CA ALA A 127 11.54 -28.68 -2.48
C ALA A 127 10.34 -27.87 -2.00
N VAL A 128 9.72 -28.22 -0.87
CA VAL A 128 8.63 -27.46 -0.24
C VAL A 128 9.13 -26.13 0.34
N LEU A 129 10.33 -26.11 0.92
CA LEU A 129 10.89 -24.92 1.56
C LEU A 129 11.52 -23.94 0.57
N ALA A 130 11.98 -24.42 -0.60
CA ALA A 130 12.65 -23.57 -1.59
C ALA A 130 11.87 -22.30 -2.00
N PRO A 131 10.53 -22.31 -2.21
CA PRO A 131 9.77 -21.10 -2.47
C PRO A 131 9.82 -20.10 -1.30
N ALA A 132 9.69 -20.58 -0.06
CA ALA A 132 9.74 -19.71 1.12
C ALA A 132 11.14 -19.09 1.29
N GLN A 133 12.21 -19.85 1.05
CA GLN A 133 13.58 -19.35 1.07
C GLN A 133 13.81 -18.28 -0.01
N ARG A 134 13.32 -18.50 -1.23
CA ARG A 134 13.39 -17.50 -2.31
C ARG A 134 12.65 -16.22 -1.92
N THR A 135 11.45 -16.35 -1.36
CA THR A 135 10.67 -15.20 -0.89
C THR A 135 11.44 -14.44 0.18
N MET A 136 12.03 -15.11 1.16
CA MET A 136 12.85 -14.48 2.20
C MET A 136 14.05 -13.72 1.60
N ILE A 137 14.76 -14.31 0.62
CA ILE A 137 15.87 -13.65 -0.06
C ILE A 137 15.37 -12.40 -0.80
N VAL A 138 14.25 -12.48 -1.49
CA VAL A 138 13.63 -11.32 -2.17
C VAL A 138 13.30 -10.22 -1.17
N PHE A 139 12.68 -10.56 -0.02
CA PHE A 139 12.40 -9.58 1.03
C PHE A 139 13.68 -8.96 1.62
N LEU A 140 14.71 -9.77 1.86
CA LEU A 140 16.00 -9.26 2.34
C LEU A 140 16.63 -8.30 1.33
N LEU A 141 16.66 -8.66 0.04
CA LEU A 141 17.18 -7.80 -1.02
C LEU A 141 16.35 -6.52 -1.15
N ALA A 142 15.03 -6.62 -1.08
CA ALA A 142 14.12 -5.46 -1.10
C ALA A 142 14.34 -4.55 0.11
N PHE A 143 14.56 -5.12 1.30
CA PHE A 143 14.89 -4.36 2.51
C PHE A 143 16.23 -3.62 2.37
N VAL A 144 17.28 -4.32 1.91
CA VAL A 144 18.59 -3.69 1.67
C VAL A 144 18.50 -2.59 0.61
N ALA A 145 17.82 -2.86 -0.51
CA ALA A 145 17.59 -1.86 -1.55
C ALA A 145 16.80 -0.66 -1.01
N GLY A 146 15.77 -0.90 -0.21
CA GLY A 146 14.99 0.13 0.47
C GLY A 146 15.82 0.99 1.42
N ALA A 147 16.70 0.35 2.21
CA ALA A 147 17.62 1.05 3.11
C ALA A 147 18.61 1.93 2.35
N LEU A 148 19.20 1.42 1.26
CA LEU A 148 20.10 2.19 0.39
C LEU A 148 19.35 3.37 -0.25
N LEU A 149 18.15 3.17 -0.71
CA LEU A 149 17.29 4.21 -1.28
C LEU A 149 16.93 5.27 -0.23
N ALA A 150 16.65 4.87 1.00
CA ALA A 150 16.38 5.78 2.11
C ALA A 150 17.62 6.63 2.46
N MET A 151 18.82 6.03 2.49
CA MET A 151 20.07 6.75 2.69
C MET A 151 20.34 7.76 1.56
N ALA A 152 20.15 7.34 0.31
CA ALA A 152 20.26 8.24 -0.84
C ALA A 152 19.24 9.37 -0.77
N GLY A 153 18.01 9.07 -0.35
CA GLY A 153 16.94 10.05 -0.11
C GLY A 153 17.32 11.07 0.96
N PHE A 154 17.88 10.62 2.07
CA PHE A 154 18.33 11.50 3.13
C PHE A 154 19.49 12.41 2.67
N ALA A 155 20.45 11.87 1.95
CA ALA A 155 21.55 12.65 1.36
C ALA A 155 21.01 13.68 0.34
N ALA A 156 20.08 13.30 -0.53
CA ALA A 156 19.45 14.19 -1.50
C ALA A 156 18.61 15.27 -0.80
N PHE A 157 17.90 14.95 0.26
CA PHE A 157 17.11 15.89 1.06
C PHE A 157 18.01 16.97 1.71
N ILE A 158 19.10 16.52 2.37
CA ILE A 158 20.09 17.45 2.95
C ILE A 158 20.71 18.33 1.85
N LEU A 159 21.13 17.73 0.73
CA LEU A 159 21.70 18.48 -0.40
C LEU A 159 20.71 19.52 -0.91
N PHE A 160 19.43 19.17 -1.01
CA PHE A 160 18.38 20.10 -1.45
C PHE A 160 18.25 21.29 -0.48
N ILE A 161 18.27 21.04 0.83
CA ILE A 161 18.24 22.10 1.86
C ILE A 161 19.49 22.98 1.73
N VAL A 162 20.67 22.40 1.63
CA VAL A 162 21.93 23.16 1.48
C VAL A 162 21.91 24.04 0.24
N LEU A 163 21.49 23.51 -0.90
CA LEU A 163 21.39 24.28 -2.16
C LEU A 163 20.34 25.39 -2.07
N MET A 164 19.27 25.18 -1.33
CA MET A 164 18.24 26.20 -1.07
C MET A 164 18.80 27.31 -0.18
N VAL A 165 19.49 26.97 0.91
CA VAL A 165 20.13 27.96 1.81
C VAL A 165 21.19 28.77 1.08
N LEU A 166 21.98 28.13 0.20
CA LEU A 166 22.98 28.79 -0.64
C LEU A 166 22.37 29.61 -1.80
N GLY A 167 21.05 29.66 -1.94
CA GLY A 167 20.37 30.36 -3.01
C GLY A 167 20.58 29.77 -4.42
N LYS A 168 21.12 28.53 -4.51
CA LYS A 168 21.31 27.81 -5.78
C LYS A 168 20.01 27.23 -6.33
N ILE A 169 19.06 26.94 -5.45
CA ILE A 169 17.72 26.46 -5.74
C ILE A 169 16.72 27.46 -5.16
N GLY A 170 15.75 27.87 -5.98
CA GLY A 170 14.70 28.80 -5.55
C GLY A 170 13.37 28.50 -6.25
N SER A 171 12.32 29.17 -5.81
CA SER A 171 11.01 29.08 -6.42
C SER A 171 11.06 29.62 -7.85
N ARG A 172 10.58 28.82 -8.81
CA ARG A 172 10.33 29.25 -10.20
C ARG A 172 8.87 29.64 -10.44
N LEU A 173 8.03 29.48 -9.45
CA LEU A 173 6.63 29.83 -9.52
C LEU A 173 6.44 31.34 -9.37
N LYS A 174 6.29 32.02 -10.50
CA LYS A 174 6.01 33.46 -10.53
C LYS A 174 4.59 33.73 -10.03
N THR A 175 4.38 34.87 -9.39
CA THR A 175 3.02 35.35 -9.09
C THR A 175 2.24 35.53 -10.39
N SER A 176 0.99 35.06 -10.41
CA SER A 176 0.12 35.30 -11.56
C SER A 176 -0.53 36.68 -11.47
N SER A 177 -0.76 37.30 -12.60
CA SER A 177 -1.61 38.48 -12.73
C SER A 177 -3.11 38.17 -12.59
N THR A 178 -3.45 36.86 -12.65
CA THR A 178 -4.84 36.39 -12.47
C THR A 178 -5.22 36.52 -11.01
N GLY A 179 -5.98 37.57 -10.68
CA GLY A 179 -6.44 37.89 -9.34
C GLY A 179 -7.77 37.20 -8.98
N GLY A 180 -8.23 37.49 -7.78
CA GLY A 180 -9.52 37.03 -7.30
C GLY A 180 -9.61 35.55 -7.02
N GLY A 181 -10.44 34.90 -6.47
CA GLY A 181 -10.54 33.47 -6.15
C GLY A 181 -10.71 32.50 -7.35
N LEU A 182 -10.39 32.92 -8.58
CA LEU A 182 -10.69 32.18 -9.81
C LEU A 182 -10.17 30.73 -9.80
N TYR A 183 -8.95 30.52 -9.31
CA TYR A 183 -8.42 29.15 -9.20
C TYR A 183 -9.03 28.35 -8.04
N ALA A 184 -9.56 29.02 -6.99
CA ALA A 184 -10.39 28.33 -5.99
C ALA A 184 -11.74 27.92 -6.59
N GLU A 185 -12.40 28.81 -7.36
CA GLU A 185 -13.62 28.47 -8.10
C GLU A 185 -13.38 27.29 -9.04
N THR A 186 -12.27 27.30 -9.79
CA THR A 186 -11.89 26.20 -10.70
C THR A 186 -11.73 24.89 -9.95
N PHE A 187 -11.08 24.90 -8.77
CA PHE A 187 -10.92 23.70 -7.95
C PHE A 187 -12.26 23.20 -7.41
N ALA A 188 -13.15 24.09 -6.99
CA ALA A 188 -14.51 23.75 -6.55
C ALA A 188 -15.35 23.16 -7.70
N VAL A 189 -15.28 23.73 -8.89
CA VAL A 189 -15.93 23.18 -10.10
C VAL A 189 -15.39 21.78 -10.42
N TRP A 190 -14.07 21.59 -10.32
CA TRP A 190 -13.47 20.27 -10.52
C TRP A 190 -13.98 19.24 -9.50
N MET A 191 -14.02 19.58 -8.21
CA MET A 191 -14.56 18.67 -7.18
C MET A 191 -16.02 18.32 -7.44
N ALA A 192 -16.84 19.28 -7.81
CA ALA A 192 -18.24 19.04 -8.15
C ALA A 192 -18.39 18.14 -9.37
N LEU A 193 -17.60 18.37 -10.43
CA LEU A 193 -17.59 17.52 -11.62
C LEU A 193 -17.09 16.12 -11.30
N PHE A 194 -15.99 15.98 -10.57
CA PHE A 194 -15.43 14.68 -10.19
C PHE A 194 -16.42 13.85 -9.38
N LEU A 195 -17.03 14.43 -8.35
CA LEU A 195 -18.04 13.77 -7.54
C LEU A 195 -19.31 13.46 -8.34
N GLY A 196 -19.81 14.42 -9.11
CA GLY A 196 -21.00 14.23 -9.94
C GLY A 196 -20.83 13.14 -10.99
N LEU A 197 -19.69 13.14 -11.69
CA LEU A 197 -19.36 12.09 -12.67
C LEU A 197 -19.14 10.72 -11.99
N SER A 198 -18.54 10.69 -10.79
CA SER A 198 -18.36 9.46 -10.04
C SER A 198 -19.72 8.86 -9.62
N ILE A 199 -20.63 9.69 -9.11
CA ILE A 199 -22.00 9.28 -8.78
C ILE A 199 -22.73 8.80 -10.04
N ALA A 200 -22.67 9.57 -11.14
CA ALA A 200 -23.32 9.19 -12.40
C ALA A 200 -22.77 7.84 -12.92
N ALA A 201 -21.45 7.63 -12.85
CA ALA A 201 -20.83 6.37 -13.24
C ALA A 201 -21.27 5.20 -12.37
N SER A 202 -21.50 5.42 -11.06
CA SER A 202 -21.97 4.36 -10.15
C SER A 202 -23.41 3.93 -10.38
N LEU A 203 -24.23 4.78 -11.00
CA LEU A 203 -25.64 4.48 -11.32
C LEU A 203 -25.80 3.66 -12.60
N ILE A 204 -24.75 3.54 -13.42
CA ILE A 204 -24.80 2.75 -14.66
C ILE A 204 -24.46 1.30 -14.32
N PRO A 205 -25.34 0.32 -14.61
CA PRO A 205 -25.05 -1.09 -14.42
C PRO A 205 -24.01 -1.55 -15.46
N TRP A 206 -22.73 -1.58 -15.06
CA TRP A 206 -21.67 -2.14 -15.88
C TRP A 206 -21.68 -3.66 -15.76
N GLU A 207 -21.84 -4.38 -16.87
CA GLU A 207 -21.92 -5.86 -16.90
C GLU A 207 -20.65 -6.56 -16.42
N GLN A 208 -19.54 -5.87 -16.37
CA GLN A 208 -18.26 -6.39 -15.88
C GLN A 208 -17.55 -5.35 -15.01
N LYS A 209 -16.75 -5.82 -14.05
CA LYS A 209 -15.89 -5.02 -13.18
C LYS A 209 -14.76 -4.31 -13.96
N THR A 210 -15.12 -3.42 -14.88
CA THR A 210 -14.18 -2.65 -15.68
C THR A 210 -13.90 -1.31 -15.00
N MET A 211 -12.64 -0.91 -15.00
CA MET A 211 -12.20 0.38 -14.46
C MET A 211 -12.19 1.51 -15.50
N LEU A 212 -12.56 1.23 -16.73
CA LEU A 212 -12.61 2.24 -17.79
C LEU A 212 -13.50 3.44 -17.44
N PRO A 213 -14.68 3.27 -16.79
CA PRO A 213 -15.47 4.40 -16.33
C PRO A 213 -14.73 5.31 -15.35
N SER A 214 -13.99 4.74 -14.40
CA SER A 214 -13.19 5.52 -13.45
C SER A 214 -12.11 6.33 -14.16
N MET A 215 -11.44 5.76 -15.14
CA MET A 215 -10.45 6.48 -15.96
C MET A 215 -11.11 7.61 -16.75
N ALA A 216 -12.29 7.37 -17.31
CA ALA A 216 -13.05 8.40 -18.01
C ALA A 216 -13.46 9.54 -17.07
N VAL A 217 -13.94 9.24 -15.86
CA VAL A 217 -14.27 10.24 -14.83
C VAL A 217 -13.06 11.11 -14.51
N PHE A 218 -11.88 10.51 -14.31
CA PHE A 218 -10.65 11.26 -14.07
C PHE A 218 -10.40 12.31 -15.17
N PHE A 219 -10.32 11.89 -16.43
CA PHE A 219 -10.01 12.81 -17.52
C PHE A 219 -11.13 13.81 -17.84
N LEU A 220 -12.40 13.38 -17.78
CA LEU A 220 -13.53 14.28 -18.00
C LEU A 220 -13.60 15.37 -16.92
N SER A 221 -13.21 15.08 -15.68
CA SER A 221 -13.18 16.09 -14.62
C SER A 221 -12.21 17.26 -14.93
N LEU A 222 -11.16 17.03 -15.73
CA LEU A 222 -10.24 18.09 -16.18
C LEU A 222 -10.90 19.16 -17.06
N THR A 223 -12.13 18.93 -17.57
CA THR A 223 -12.89 19.96 -18.26
C THR A 223 -13.15 21.19 -17.38
N ALA A 224 -13.03 21.06 -16.04
CA ALA A 224 -13.01 22.19 -15.11
C ALA A 224 -11.96 23.25 -15.44
N LEU A 225 -10.86 22.90 -16.12
CA LEU A 225 -9.87 23.87 -16.62
C LEU A 225 -10.43 24.83 -17.68
N GLY A 226 -11.60 24.53 -18.23
CA GLY A 226 -12.36 25.46 -19.07
C GLY A 226 -12.98 26.63 -18.28
N TRP A 227 -13.17 26.48 -16.94
CA TRP A 227 -13.80 27.54 -16.13
C TRP A 227 -13.05 28.86 -16.16
N PRO A 228 -11.72 28.96 -15.98
CA PRO A 228 -11.00 30.21 -16.17
C PRO A 228 -11.15 30.82 -17.56
N VAL A 229 -11.26 29.97 -18.59
CA VAL A 229 -11.46 30.44 -19.97
C VAL A 229 -12.83 31.06 -20.13
N LEU A 230 -13.87 30.45 -19.59
CA LEU A 230 -15.22 31.02 -19.55
C LEU A 230 -15.29 32.34 -18.78
N ARG A 231 -14.37 32.50 -17.80
CA ARG A 231 -14.22 33.75 -17.02
C ARG A 231 -13.31 34.79 -17.70
N GLY A 232 -12.92 34.56 -18.96
CA GLY A 232 -12.18 35.52 -19.79
C GLY A 232 -10.65 35.40 -19.74
N ILE A 233 -10.08 34.40 -19.13
CA ILE A 233 -8.63 34.14 -19.11
C ILE A 233 -8.25 33.35 -20.36
N SER A 234 -7.22 33.78 -21.09
CA SER A 234 -6.76 33.00 -22.24
C SER A 234 -6.24 31.62 -21.83
N TRP A 235 -6.48 30.58 -22.65
CA TRP A 235 -5.98 29.24 -22.42
C TRP A 235 -4.47 29.18 -22.24
N ASN A 236 -3.73 30.03 -22.99
CA ASN A 236 -2.27 30.10 -22.82
C ASN A 236 -1.87 30.55 -21.41
N GLN A 237 -2.57 31.55 -20.85
CA GLN A 237 -2.35 32.02 -19.49
C GLN A 237 -2.71 30.95 -18.48
N VAL A 238 -3.84 30.24 -18.64
CA VAL A 238 -4.24 29.13 -17.76
C VAL A 238 -3.16 28.05 -17.73
N ARG A 239 -2.67 27.63 -18.90
CA ARG A 239 -1.59 26.63 -18.99
C ARG A 239 -0.32 27.08 -18.27
N GLN A 240 0.08 28.32 -18.42
CA GLN A 240 1.26 28.89 -17.76
C GLN A 240 1.07 28.95 -16.24
N ASP A 241 -0.07 29.42 -15.78
CA ASP A 241 -0.38 29.57 -14.36
C ASP A 241 -0.45 28.22 -13.65
N VAL A 242 -1.16 27.27 -14.24
CA VAL A 242 -1.30 25.89 -13.73
C VAL A 242 0.02 25.12 -13.87
N GLY A 243 0.88 25.47 -14.84
CA GLY A 243 2.16 24.80 -15.08
C GLY A 243 2.07 23.61 -16.03
N LEU A 244 1.05 23.58 -16.87
CA LEU A 244 0.94 22.68 -18.01
C LEU A 244 1.89 23.12 -19.13
N THR A 245 3.16 23.13 -18.81
CA THR A 245 4.26 23.55 -19.68
C THR A 245 5.33 22.48 -19.71
N ALA A 246 6.09 22.43 -20.79
CA ALA A 246 7.17 21.45 -20.94
C ALA A 246 8.35 21.67 -19.98
N GLY A 247 8.37 22.78 -19.23
CA GLY A 247 9.48 23.14 -18.35
C GLY A 247 10.71 23.64 -19.14
N SER A 248 11.81 23.83 -18.43
CA SER A 248 13.07 24.31 -19.03
C SER A 248 13.87 23.23 -19.76
N ARG A 249 13.69 21.98 -19.39
CA ARG A 249 14.37 20.79 -19.94
C ARG A 249 13.39 19.63 -20.00
N PRO A 250 12.48 19.56 -20.99
CA PRO A 250 11.35 18.64 -21.02
C PRO A 250 11.71 17.17 -20.79
N LEU A 251 12.77 16.70 -21.42
CA LEU A 251 13.21 15.29 -21.33
C LEU A 251 13.82 14.94 -19.96
N LEU A 252 14.28 15.94 -19.19
CA LEU A 252 14.85 15.73 -17.86
C LEU A 252 13.84 15.97 -16.74
N GLU A 253 12.67 16.56 -17.02
CA GLU A 253 11.67 16.80 -15.96
C GLU A 253 11.19 15.52 -15.29
N PRO A 254 10.92 14.40 -15.99
CA PRO A 254 10.59 13.13 -15.34
C PRO A 254 11.71 12.61 -14.45
N LEU A 255 12.97 12.71 -14.87
CA LEU A 255 14.13 12.32 -14.05
C LEU A 255 14.21 13.16 -12.77
N TRP A 256 14.01 14.47 -12.87
CA TRP A 256 13.94 15.34 -11.68
C TRP A 256 12.75 14.98 -10.78
N GLY A 257 11.65 14.48 -11.34
CA GLY A 257 10.54 13.94 -10.59
C GLY A 257 10.96 12.75 -9.72
N VAL A 258 11.69 11.78 -10.29
CA VAL A 258 12.24 10.64 -9.54
C VAL A 258 13.20 11.10 -8.44
N VAL A 259 14.10 12.06 -8.74
CA VAL A 259 15.01 12.63 -7.73
C VAL A 259 14.23 13.32 -6.59
N CYS A 260 13.19 14.09 -6.92
CA CYS A 260 12.33 14.71 -5.91
C CYS A 260 11.60 13.67 -5.07
N TYR A 261 11.10 12.59 -5.67
CA TYR A 261 10.48 11.48 -4.94
C TYR A 261 11.46 10.86 -3.94
N ILE A 262 12.66 10.52 -4.39
CA ILE A 262 13.71 9.96 -3.53
C ILE A 262 14.03 10.92 -2.38
N ALA A 263 14.19 12.22 -2.67
CA ALA A 263 14.43 13.24 -1.65
C ALA A 263 13.24 13.44 -0.68
N THR A 264 12.03 13.00 -1.04
CA THR A 264 10.85 13.05 -0.19
C THR A 264 10.77 11.88 0.81
N LEU A 265 11.48 10.78 0.57
CA LEU A 265 11.41 9.57 1.40
C LEU A 265 11.68 9.81 2.90
N PRO A 266 12.60 10.71 3.32
CA PRO A 266 12.75 11.03 4.75
C PRO A 266 11.48 11.63 5.38
N LEU A 267 10.74 12.46 4.64
CA LEU A 267 9.46 12.98 5.12
C LEU A 267 8.41 11.87 5.21
N VAL A 268 8.40 10.95 4.25
CA VAL A 268 7.53 9.76 4.28
C VAL A 268 7.85 8.89 5.49
N ALA A 269 9.14 8.67 5.79
CA ALA A 269 9.56 7.93 6.98
C ALA A 269 9.08 8.60 8.27
N MET A 270 9.13 9.93 8.37
CA MET A 270 8.56 10.68 9.49
C MET A 270 7.03 10.48 9.58
N GLY A 271 6.35 10.48 8.44
CA GLY A 271 4.91 10.19 8.37
C GLY A 271 4.57 8.80 8.87
N LEU A 272 5.37 7.78 8.51
CA LEU A 272 5.22 6.40 9.00
C LEU A 272 5.45 6.30 10.51
N ILE A 273 6.48 6.96 11.05
CA ILE A 273 6.72 7.02 12.49
C ILE A 273 5.51 7.63 13.20
N LEU A 274 4.94 8.71 12.65
CA LEU A 274 3.76 9.34 13.22
C LEU A 274 2.54 8.40 13.21
N ILE A 275 2.34 7.61 12.16
CA ILE A 275 1.29 6.56 12.14
C ILE A 275 1.51 5.57 13.28
N VAL A 276 2.74 5.07 13.45
CA VAL A 276 3.05 4.13 14.55
C VAL A 276 2.74 4.76 15.91
N VAL A 277 3.11 6.01 16.13
CA VAL A 277 2.78 6.74 17.37
C VAL A 277 1.26 6.87 17.54
N MET A 278 0.52 7.23 16.50
CA MET A 278 -0.94 7.33 16.55
C MET A 278 -1.59 6.00 16.92
N LEU A 279 -1.12 4.89 16.35
CA LEU A 279 -1.61 3.55 16.66
C LEU A 279 -1.31 3.15 18.12
N GLN A 280 -0.12 3.45 18.62
CA GLN A 280 0.24 3.20 20.02
C GLN A 280 -0.65 4.00 21.00
N LEU A 281 -0.90 5.27 20.69
CA LEU A 281 -1.78 6.12 21.50
C LEU A 281 -3.23 5.58 21.51
N GLN A 282 -3.71 5.04 20.41
CA GLN A 282 -5.04 4.40 20.35
C GLN A 282 -5.09 3.11 21.17
N GLY A 283 -4.07 2.25 21.08
CA GLY A 283 -3.97 1.04 21.88
C GLY A 283 -3.95 1.33 23.39
N VAL A 284 -3.31 2.41 23.82
CA VAL A 284 -3.30 2.85 25.22
C VAL A 284 -4.68 3.41 25.66
N ALA A 285 -5.39 4.11 24.76
CA ALA A 285 -6.71 4.67 25.06
C ALA A 285 -7.83 3.61 25.06
N GLY A 286 -7.64 2.47 24.39
CA GLY A 286 -8.63 1.40 24.24
C GLY A 286 -8.76 0.45 25.43
N GLY A 287 -7.86 0.48 26.41
CA GLY A 287 -7.88 -0.41 27.59
C GLY A 287 -7.53 -1.88 27.26
N PRO A 288 -7.33 -2.76 28.27
CA PRO A 288 -7.07 -4.20 28.08
C PRO A 288 -8.38 -4.89 27.65
N GLY A 289 -8.61 -5.02 26.37
CA GLY A 289 -9.81 -5.65 25.79
C GLY A 289 -10.29 -5.05 24.48
N GLY A 290 -9.66 -3.98 23.99
CA GLY A 290 -9.92 -3.49 22.65
C GLY A 290 -9.37 -4.47 21.63
N ASP A 291 -10.23 -5.05 20.79
CA ASP A 291 -9.84 -5.91 19.67
C ASP A 291 -8.86 -5.15 18.77
N ASN A 292 -7.59 -5.37 19.05
CA ASN A 292 -6.48 -4.72 18.41
C ASN A 292 -6.35 -5.26 17.01
N PHE A 293 -6.39 -4.36 16.05
CA PHE A 293 -6.05 -4.66 14.68
C PHE A 293 -6.92 -5.76 14.05
N ASP A 294 -8.20 -5.46 13.83
CA ASP A 294 -8.93 -6.19 12.80
C ASP A 294 -8.48 -5.64 11.42
N PRO A 295 -7.62 -6.38 10.67
CA PRO A 295 -7.22 -5.96 9.34
C PRO A 295 -8.41 -5.86 8.37
N VAL A 296 -9.56 -6.45 8.75
CA VAL A 296 -10.82 -6.40 8.01
C VAL A 296 -11.55 -5.08 8.25
N ALA A 297 -11.31 -4.43 9.39
CA ALA A 297 -11.95 -3.15 9.74
C ALA A 297 -11.16 -1.91 9.27
N THR A 298 -9.91 -2.04 8.87
CA THR A 298 -9.18 -0.94 8.22
C THR A 298 -9.64 -0.81 6.78
N PRO A 299 -10.10 0.40 6.34
CA PRO A 299 -10.50 0.59 4.95
C PRO A 299 -9.29 0.35 4.05
N SER A 300 -9.21 -0.84 3.48
CA SER A 300 -8.23 -1.13 2.42
C SER A 300 -8.58 -0.25 1.21
N HIS A 301 -7.55 0.26 0.53
CA HIS A 301 -7.78 0.99 -0.71
C HIS A 301 -8.60 0.10 -1.66
N PRO A 302 -9.69 0.60 -2.28
CA PRO A 302 -10.54 -0.20 -3.18
C PRO A 302 -9.77 -0.96 -4.26
N ILE A 303 -8.59 -0.47 -4.64
CA ILE A 303 -7.68 -1.08 -5.60
C ILE A 303 -7.20 -2.48 -5.18
N VAL A 304 -7.12 -2.76 -3.87
CA VAL A 304 -6.66 -4.08 -3.35
C VAL A 304 -7.63 -5.19 -3.73
N GLN A 305 -8.93 -4.95 -3.51
CA GLN A 305 -9.97 -5.89 -3.91
C GLN A 305 -9.97 -6.11 -5.43
N TRP A 306 -9.79 -5.04 -6.19
CA TRP A 306 -9.77 -5.12 -7.65
C TRP A 306 -8.56 -5.88 -8.18
N ILE A 307 -7.38 -5.74 -7.57
CA ILE A 307 -6.18 -6.49 -7.94
C ILE A 307 -6.42 -8.00 -7.74
N SER A 308 -6.99 -8.40 -6.59
CA SER A 308 -7.22 -9.81 -6.27
C SER A 308 -8.24 -10.49 -7.19
N GLU A 309 -9.21 -9.72 -7.72
CA GLU A 309 -10.25 -10.22 -8.61
C GLU A 309 -9.89 -10.08 -10.11
N SER A 310 -8.79 -9.37 -10.44
CA SER A 310 -8.42 -9.02 -11.81
C SER A 310 -7.46 -10.01 -12.45
N GLY A 311 -7.74 -10.39 -13.69
CA GLY A 311 -6.76 -11.04 -14.56
C GLY A 311 -5.69 -10.05 -15.04
N TRP A 312 -4.75 -10.54 -15.84
CA TRP A 312 -3.60 -9.77 -16.36
C TRP A 312 -4.00 -8.42 -17.00
N TRP A 313 -5.05 -8.42 -17.80
CA TRP A 313 -5.56 -7.19 -18.45
C TRP A 313 -6.05 -6.16 -17.45
N GLY A 314 -6.77 -6.60 -16.41
CA GLY A 314 -7.21 -5.72 -15.34
C GLY A 314 -6.05 -5.10 -14.59
N ARG A 315 -4.98 -5.83 -14.33
CA ARG A 315 -3.75 -5.32 -13.70
C ARG A 315 -3.08 -4.23 -14.54
N ILE A 316 -3.07 -4.37 -15.88
CA ILE A 316 -2.56 -3.32 -16.79
C ILE A 316 -3.41 -2.05 -16.68
N VAL A 317 -4.73 -2.18 -16.68
CA VAL A 317 -5.65 -1.04 -16.54
C VAL A 317 -5.48 -0.35 -15.18
N ILE A 318 -5.39 -1.12 -14.09
CA ILE A 318 -5.10 -0.59 -12.75
C ILE A 318 -3.80 0.21 -12.74
N PHE A 319 -2.75 -0.34 -13.32
CA PHE A 319 -1.45 0.33 -13.42
C PHE A 319 -1.54 1.63 -14.22
N ALA A 320 -2.25 1.63 -15.35
CA ALA A 320 -2.46 2.81 -16.17
C ALA A 320 -3.25 3.91 -15.41
N ILE A 321 -4.28 3.54 -14.66
CA ILE A 321 -5.04 4.48 -13.82
C ILE A 321 -4.14 5.05 -12.72
N ALA A 322 -3.48 4.20 -11.97
CA ALA A 322 -2.69 4.61 -10.81
C ALA A 322 -1.44 5.43 -11.20
N CYS A 323 -0.75 5.04 -12.28
CA CYS A 323 0.55 5.61 -12.63
C CYS A 323 0.49 6.69 -13.72
N VAL A 324 -0.66 6.83 -14.41
CA VAL A 324 -0.81 7.84 -15.47
C VAL A 324 -2.01 8.74 -15.20
N ALA A 325 -3.23 8.18 -15.13
CA ALA A 325 -4.44 8.99 -15.02
C ALA A 325 -4.49 9.79 -13.72
N ALA A 326 -4.30 9.14 -12.59
CA ALA A 326 -4.32 9.80 -11.28
C ALA A 326 -3.23 10.89 -11.17
N PRO A 327 -1.93 10.62 -11.45
CA PRO A 327 -0.91 11.67 -11.40
C PRO A 327 -1.19 12.84 -12.32
N VAL A 328 -1.67 12.62 -13.54
CA VAL A 328 -1.98 13.71 -14.47
C VAL A 328 -3.10 14.60 -13.94
N VAL A 329 -4.18 14.00 -13.47
CA VAL A 329 -5.35 14.77 -13.00
C VAL A 329 -5.09 15.42 -11.65
N GLU A 330 -4.58 14.64 -10.69
CA GLU A 330 -4.39 15.12 -9.33
C GLU A 330 -3.30 16.19 -9.24
N GLU A 331 -2.16 16.01 -9.92
CA GLU A 331 -1.14 17.05 -9.93
C GLU A 331 -1.62 18.32 -10.63
N THR A 332 -2.42 18.18 -11.70
CA THR A 332 -3.00 19.36 -12.37
C THR A 332 -3.92 20.12 -11.42
N MET A 333 -4.78 19.44 -10.68
CA MET A 333 -5.77 20.11 -9.85
C MET A 333 -5.18 20.57 -8.52
N PHE A 334 -4.35 19.75 -7.87
CA PHE A 334 -3.73 20.12 -6.59
C PHE A 334 -2.52 21.04 -6.76
N ARG A 335 -1.51 20.66 -7.56
CA ARG A 335 -0.25 21.45 -7.71
C ARG A 335 -0.35 22.53 -8.78
N GLY A 336 -1.25 22.32 -9.74
CA GLY A 336 -1.56 23.33 -10.73
C GLY A 336 -2.55 24.37 -10.21
N VAL A 337 -3.77 23.97 -9.91
CA VAL A 337 -4.90 24.87 -9.63
C VAL A 337 -4.93 25.33 -8.17
N LEU A 338 -5.10 24.41 -7.22
CA LEU A 338 -5.25 24.75 -5.79
C LEU A 338 -3.98 25.41 -5.24
N TYR A 339 -2.83 24.84 -5.49
CA TYR A 339 -1.55 25.39 -5.05
C TYR A 339 -1.31 26.78 -5.61
N ARG A 340 -1.67 27.00 -6.88
CA ARG A 340 -1.61 28.35 -7.49
C ARG A 340 -2.50 29.33 -6.75
N HIS A 341 -3.73 28.95 -6.42
CA HIS A 341 -4.62 29.78 -5.62
C HIS A 341 -3.99 30.17 -4.27
N LEU A 342 -3.49 29.19 -3.52
CA LEU A 342 -2.87 29.43 -2.21
C LEU A 342 -1.64 30.35 -2.30
N ARG A 343 -0.83 30.16 -3.35
CA ARG A 343 0.33 31.04 -3.64
C ARG A 343 -0.07 32.46 -3.98
N ASN A 344 -1.19 32.67 -4.65
CA ASN A 344 -1.70 34.00 -4.99
C ASN A 344 -2.36 34.67 -3.76
N SER A 345 -3.15 33.93 -2.99
CA SER A 345 -3.85 34.44 -1.81
C SER A 345 -2.89 34.93 -0.72
N SER A 346 -1.70 34.35 -0.63
CA SER A 346 -0.66 34.72 0.32
C SER A 346 0.43 35.62 -0.29
N ALA A 347 0.15 36.30 -1.42
CA ALA A 347 1.14 37.06 -2.19
C ALA A 347 1.86 38.17 -1.39
N THR A 348 1.21 38.74 -0.39
CA THR A 348 1.78 39.79 0.49
C THR A 348 2.73 39.26 1.57
N TRP A 349 2.77 37.94 1.78
CA TRP A 349 3.61 37.33 2.80
C TRP A 349 5.06 37.18 2.33
N ARG A 350 5.97 36.99 3.29
CA ARG A 350 7.35 36.59 2.96
C ARG A 350 7.35 35.28 2.17
N VAL A 351 8.22 35.18 1.18
CA VAL A 351 8.24 34.04 0.24
C VAL A 351 8.29 32.68 0.94
N SER A 352 9.11 32.54 1.98
CA SER A 352 9.22 31.30 2.77
C SER A 352 7.91 30.92 3.46
N LEU A 353 7.26 31.87 4.12
CA LEU A 353 5.97 31.64 4.80
C LEU A 353 4.87 31.29 3.79
N ARG A 354 4.87 31.96 2.65
CA ARG A 354 3.92 31.73 1.57
C ARG A 354 4.06 30.33 0.99
N ILE A 355 5.31 29.86 0.79
CA ILE A 355 5.57 28.50 0.33
C ILE A 355 5.14 27.50 1.41
N ALA A 356 5.57 27.67 2.66
CA ALA A 356 5.21 26.79 3.77
C ALA A 356 3.69 26.65 3.94
N PHE A 357 2.96 27.75 3.97
CA PHE A 357 1.51 27.76 4.03
C PHE A 357 0.86 27.01 2.88
N SER A 358 1.30 27.32 1.65
CA SER A 358 0.71 26.70 0.45
C SER A 358 1.00 25.20 0.39
N VAL A 359 2.23 24.77 0.76
CA VAL A 359 2.59 23.35 0.85
C VAL A 359 1.76 22.65 1.91
N LEU A 360 1.66 23.23 3.11
CA LEU A 360 0.95 22.61 4.24
C LEU A 360 -0.53 22.39 3.94
N ILE A 361 -1.23 23.46 3.51
CA ILE A 361 -2.68 23.40 3.23
C ILE A 361 -2.97 22.49 2.04
N ASN A 362 -2.22 22.63 0.95
CA ASN A 362 -2.41 21.79 -0.23
C ASN A 362 -2.18 20.31 0.07
N SER A 363 -1.15 19.99 0.86
CA SER A 363 -0.82 18.61 1.22
C SER A 363 -1.84 18.01 2.19
N PHE A 364 -2.33 18.79 3.15
CA PHE A 364 -3.38 18.37 4.05
C PHE A 364 -4.68 18.07 3.31
N LEU A 365 -5.14 18.98 2.44
CA LEU A 365 -6.36 18.76 1.66
C LEU A 365 -6.24 17.55 0.74
N PHE A 366 -5.08 17.38 0.09
CA PHE A 366 -4.80 16.18 -0.71
C PHE A 366 -4.93 14.91 0.12
N ALA A 367 -4.30 14.85 1.29
CA ALA A 367 -4.33 13.68 2.15
C ALA A 367 -5.72 13.40 2.73
N ALA A 368 -6.46 14.45 3.11
CA ALA A 368 -7.76 14.33 3.77
C ALA A 368 -8.87 13.78 2.87
N ILE A 369 -8.78 13.99 1.53
CA ILE A 369 -9.78 13.46 0.59
C ILE A 369 -9.48 12.02 0.14
N HIS A 370 -8.34 11.46 0.53
CA HIS A 370 -7.98 10.11 0.12
C HIS A 370 -8.74 9.04 0.92
N PRO A 371 -9.15 7.94 0.27
CA PRO A 371 -10.01 6.92 0.89
C PRO A 371 -9.34 6.08 1.98
N GLN A 372 -8.01 6.19 2.16
CA GLN A 372 -7.25 5.42 3.16
C GLN A 372 -7.49 5.84 4.61
N GLY A 373 -8.31 6.87 4.84
CA GLY A 373 -8.69 7.33 6.16
C GLY A 373 -7.61 8.14 6.88
N TYR A 374 -7.94 8.58 8.10
CA TYR A 374 -7.12 9.56 8.84
C TYR A 374 -5.73 9.06 9.25
N LEU A 375 -5.55 7.74 9.42
CA LEU A 375 -4.24 7.17 9.73
C LEU A 375 -3.23 7.34 8.59
N ALA A 376 -3.70 7.40 7.33
CA ALA A 376 -2.83 7.60 6.18
C ALA A 376 -2.43 9.07 5.98
N ILE A 377 -3.11 10.03 6.63
CA ILE A 377 -2.86 11.46 6.46
C ILE A 377 -1.38 11.83 6.60
N PRO A 378 -0.63 11.38 7.62
CA PRO A 378 0.77 11.79 7.78
C PRO A 378 1.65 11.40 6.60
N VAL A 379 1.50 10.19 6.07
CA VAL A 379 2.27 9.69 4.93
C VAL A 379 1.87 10.38 3.63
N LEU A 380 0.55 10.46 3.36
CA LEU A 380 0.04 11.12 2.16
C LEU A 380 0.38 12.61 2.13
N MET A 381 0.32 13.28 3.30
CA MET A 381 0.70 14.68 3.45
C MET A 381 2.19 14.88 3.19
N SER A 382 3.05 13.95 3.64
CA SER A 382 4.49 13.96 3.38
C SER A 382 4.82 13.84 1.89
N LEU A 383 4.20 12.89 1.19
CA LEU A 383 4.31 12.74 -0.27
C LEU A 383 3.84 14.00 -0.99
N ALA A 384 2.66 14.50 -0.63
CA ALA A 384 2.06 15.69 -1.20
C ALA A 384 2.91 16.95 -1.01
N ALA A 385 3.60 17.07 0.13
CA ALA A 385 4.54 18.15 0.39
C ALA A 385 5.75 18.08 -0.57
N GLY A 386 6.34 16.90 -0.75
CA GLY A 386 7.42 16.69 -1.70
C GLY A 386 7.03 17.06 -3.13
N PHE A 387 5.83 16.65 -3.58
CA PHE A 387 5.32 17.00 -4.92
C PHE A 387 5.08 18.51 -5.07
N SER A 388 4.59 19.17 -4.02
CA SER A 388 4.41 20.63 -4.00
C SER A 388 5.74 21.38 -4.06
N LEU A 389 6.77 20.90 -3.36
CA LEU A 389 8.13 21.44 -3.43
C LEU A 389 8.78 21.22 -4.80
N ALA A 390 8.54 20.05 -5.42
CA ALA A 390 8.97 19.79 -6.80
C ALA A 390 8.32 20.80 -7.78
N ARG A 391 7.04 21.10 -7.59
CA ARG A 391 6.33 22.13 -8.36
C ARG A 391 6.94 23.52 -8.19
N GLU A 392 7.26 23.92 -6.97
CA GLU A 392 7.93 25.20 -6.68
C GLU A 392 9.28 25.31 -7.39
N TRP A 393 10.08 24.26 -7.28
CA TRP A 393 11.42 24.26 -7.85
C TRP A 393 11.43 24.19 -9.37
N ARG A 394 10.59 23.32 -9.99
CA ARG A 394 10.63 23.09 -11.44
C ARG A 394 9.77 24.09 -12.24
N GLY A 395 8.71 24.63 -11.64
CA GLY A 395 7.77 25.53 -12.31
C GLY A 395 6.86 24.83 -13.34
N SER A 396 7.03 23.53 -13.58
CA SER A 396 6.23 22.66 -14.46
C SER A 396 5.56 21.57 -13.64
N LEU A 397 4.49 20.96 -14.14
CA LEU A 397 3.83 19.82 -13.54
C LEU A 397 4.49 18.48 -13.90
N LEU A 398 5.39 18.43 -14.88
CA LEU A 398 6.00 17.18 -15.32
C LEU A 398 6.79 16.48 -14.21
N ALA A 399 7.55 17.23 -13.40
CA ALA A 399 8.31 16.67 -12.31
C ALA A 399 7.41 16.13 -11.15
N PRO A 400 6.44 16.88 -10.61
CA PRO A 400 5.54 16.30 -9.61
C PRO A 400 4.68 15.15 -10.15
N MET A 401 4.22 15.19 -11.42
CA MET A 401 3.54 14.05 -12.06
C MET A 401 4.42 12.80 -12.10
N ALA A 402 5.69 12.94 -12.48
CA ALA A 402 6.64 11.82 -12.51
C ALA A 402 6.96 11.31 -11.10
N ALA A 403 7.12 12.19 -10.10
CA ALA A 403 7.32 11.80 -8.71
C ALA A 403 6.13 10.99 -8.18
N HIS A 404 4.91 11.45 -8.44
CA HIS A 404 3.67 10.77 -8.06
C HIS A 404 3.52 9.42 -8.79
N ALA A 405 3.74 9.40 -10.11
CA ALA A 405 3.72 8.16 -10.90
C ALA A 405 4.74 7.13 -10.38
N THR A 406 5.94 7.57 -9.98
CA THR A 406 6.97 6.69 -9.40
C THR A 406 6.50 6.08 -8.08
N ASN A 407 5.93 6.88 -7.18
CA ASN A 407 5.34 6.40 -5.92
C ASN A 407 4.27 5.34 -6.19
N ASN A 408 3.32 5.65 -7.07
CA ASN A 408 2.21 4.75 -7.36
C ASN A 408 2.66 3.48 -8.08
N ALA A 409 3.66 3.58 -8.97
CA ALA A 409 4.24 2.41 -9.62
C ALA A 409 4.91 1.46 -8.60
N MET A 410 5.69 1.99 -7.67
CA MET A 410 6.31 1.18 -6.63
C MET A 410 5.26 0.49 -5.75
N ALA A 411 4.25 1.23 -5.28
CA ALA A 411 3.18 0.67 -4.48
C ALA A 411 2.38 -0.40 -5.23
N THR A 412 2.02 -0.14 -6.50
CA THR A 412 1.23 -1.07 -7.32
C THR A 412 2.02 -2.33 -7.66
N ILE A 413 3.32 -2.22 -7.99
CA ILE A 413 4.19 -3.37 -8.25
C ILE A 413 4.30 -4.25 -7.00
N VAL A 414 4.53 -3.65 -5.82
CA VAL A 414 4.56 -4.39 -4.55
C VAL A 414 3.24 -5.12 -4.31
N MET A 415 2.09 -4.47 -4.53
CA MET A 415 0.78 -5.12 -4.40
C MET A 415 0.62 -6.30 -5.37
N PHE A 416 1.05 -6.16 -6.64
CA PHE A 416 1.00 -7.26 -7.63
C PHE A 416 1.90 -8.44 -7.28
N MET A 417 2.95 -8.23 -6.49
CA MET A 417 3.85 -9.30 -6.04
C MET A 417 3.29 -10.05 -4.81
N ILE A 418 2.44 -9.40 -4.03
CA ILE A 418 1.89 -9.95 -2.78
C ILE A 418 0.53 -10.63 -3.02
N ILE A 419 -0.28 -10.05 -3.92
CA ILE A 419 -1.64 -10.48 -4.26
C ILE A 419 -1.65 -11.20 -5.61
#